data_6f15057a29fe45c4519ed0ecb7573d79
#
_entry.id   6f15057a29fe45c4519ed0ecb7573d79
#
_cell.length_a   1.000
_cell.length_b   1.000
_cell.length_c   1.000
_cell.angle_alpha   90.00
_cell.angle_beta   90.00
_cell.angle_gamma   90.00
#
_symmetry.space_group_name_H-M   'P 1'
#
loop_
_entity.id
_entity.type
_entity.pdbx_description
1 polymer ?
#
loop_
_entity_poly.entity_id
_entity_poly.type
_entity_poly.pdbx_seq_one_letter_code
_entity_poly.pdbx_strand_id
1 'polypeptide(L)'
;MYSTSTVKTRQGVELFLHRWQAGKPLARIALLHGLAEHAQRYDAFAQRLNAAGIELIAVDLRGHGRSSGERVWIDRFDDYLLDADVLVEVAETSAPAGVPLFLMGHSMGGTIAALYVAERAAKRKLAGLILSSAALKPGRDVPRWQLALGKIIGAIRPRFPALTIDPALLSRASGVVEANRRDPLVHHDAIPARTGAQLLAGMTRIEAKRASIALPLFVFHGTADKLTEPDGSRDFEAATSSTDSTLLMLEGSFHETLNDLDRDRVIRALIDWTLVRANLQRSRM
;
A
#
# COMPACT_ATOMS: atom_id res chain seq x y z
N MET A 1 11.41 1.01 -18.94
CA MET A 1 11.79 -0.44 -19.06
C MET A 1 11.30 -1.18 -17.83
N TYR A 2 10.72 -2.37 -17.98
CA TYR A 2 10.33 -3.24 -16.84
C TYR A 2 11.40 -4.30 -16.61
N SER A 3 11.75 -4.55 -15.35
CA SER A 3 12.69 -5.59 -14.95
C SER A 3 12.31 -6.17 -13.58
N THR A 4 12.77 -7.37 -13.31
CA THR A 4 12.52 -8.08 -12.05
C THR A 4 13.82 -8.63 -11.47
N SER A 5 13.86 -8.82 -10.18
CA SER A 5 14.92 -9.48 -9.44
C SER A 5 14.39 -10.01 -8.11
N THR A 6 15.22 -10.67 -7.33
CA THR A 6 14.91 -11.07 -5.96
C THR A 6 15.79 -10.31 -4.97
N VAL A 7 15.25 -10.02 -3.81
CA VAL A 7 15.97 -9.43 -2.68
C VAL A 7 15.63 -10.20 -1.41
N LYS A 8 16.53 -10.19 -0.43
CA LYS A 8 16.32 -10.94 0.82
C LYS A 8 16.12 -9.99 2.00
N THR A 9 15.14 -10.30 2.84
CA THR A 9 15.01 -9.66 4.14
C THR A 9 16.12 -10.16 5.09
N ARG A 10 16.31 -9.44 6.21
CA ARG A 10 17.24 -9.90 7.26
C ARG A 10 16.89 -11.25 7.88
N GLN A 11 15.63 -11.67 7.73
CA GLN A 11 15.14 -12.99 8.16
C GLN A 11 15.34 -14.09 7.10
N GLY A 12 15.95 -13.75 5.93
CA GLY A 12 16.19 -14.69 4.83
C GLY A 12 14.99 -14.92 3.91
N VAL A 13 13.88 -14.20 4.10
CA VAL A 13 12.71 -14.27 3.21
C VAL A 13 13.08 -13.64 1.87
N GLU A 14 12.85 -14.36 0.77
CA GLU A 14 13.06 -13.86 -0.58
C GLU A 14 11.81 -13.09 -1.05
N LEU A 15 11.99 -11.82 -1.38
CA LEU A 15 10.96 -10.97 -1.96
C LEU A 15 11.22 -10.79 -3.44
N PHE A 16 10.17 -10.92 -4.25
CA PHE A 16 10.21 -10.68 -5.69
C PHE A 16 10.06 -9.19 -5.94
N LEU A 17 11.07 -8.58 -6.55
CA LEU A 17 11.18 -7.15 -6.79
C LEU A 17 10.80 -6.82 -8.23
N HIS A 18 9.94 -5.82 -8.40
CA HIS A 18 9.52 -5.26 -9.66
C HIS A 18 10.07 -3.85 -9.81
N ARG A 19 10.55 -3.50 -11.00
CA ARG A 19 11.03 -2.16 -11.34
C ARG A 19 10.48 -1.71 -12.68
N TRP A 20 9.80 -0.58 -12.70
CA TRP A 20 9.36 0.13 -13.91
C TRP A 20 10.15 1.43 -14.02
N GLN A 21 11.19 1.41 -14.83
CA GLN A 21 12.16 2.48 -14.95
C GLN A 21 11.73 3.52 -15.98
N ALA A 22 11.86 4.80 -15.64
CA ALA A 22 11.79 5.93 -16.55
C ALA A 22 13.19 6.25 -17.10
N GLY A 23 13.29 6.78 -18.30
CA GLY A 23 14.60 7.06 -18.93
C GLY A 23 15.41 8.14 -18.20
N LYS A 24 14.73 9.19 -17.68
CA LYS A 24 15.31 10.25 -16.84
C LYS A 24 14.36 10.50 -15.66
N PRO A 25 14.55 9.81 -14.55
CA PRO A 25 13.58 9.88 -13.47
C PRO A 25 13.59 11.25 -12.78
N LEU A 26 12.40 11.81 -12.63
CA LEU A 26 12.13 13.03 -11.89
C LEU A 26 11.79 12.74 -10.43
N ALA A 27 11.18 11.57 -10.18
CA ALA A 27 10.83 11.05 -8.87
C ALA A 27 10.78 9.52 -8.91
N ARG A 28 10.76 8.90 -7.75
CA ARG A 28 10.54 7.45 -7.57
C ARG A 28 9.46 7.21 -6.53
N ILE A 29 8.60 6.24 -6.79
CA ILE A 29 7.61 5.74 -5.85
C ILE A 29 7.96 4.30 -5.48
N ALA A 30 8.09 4.01 -4.19
CA ALA A 30 8.17 2.66 -3.63
C ALA A 30 6.76 2.24 -3.21
N LEU A 31 6.24 1.14 -3.78
CA LEU A 31 4.85 0.71 -3.62
C LEU A 31 4.75 -0.57 -2.80
N LEU A 32 3.90 -0.56 -1.79
CA LEU A 32 3.43 -1.71 -1.01
C LEU A 32 1.98 -2.03 -1.40
N HIS A 33 1.77 -3.21 -1.96
CA HIS A 33 0.46 -3.67 -2.45
C HIS A 33 -0.48 -4.11 -1.32
N GLY A 34 -1.74 -4.40 -1.65
CA GLY A 34 -2.77 -4.84 -0.73
C GLY A 34 -2.69 -6.32 -0.34
N LEU A 35 -3.62 -6.75 0.54
CA LEU A 35 -3.75 -8.15 0.95
C LEU A 35 -4.26 -9.01 -0.21
N ALA A 36 -3.72 -10.22 -0.35
CA ALA A 36 -4.11 -11.23 -1.32
C ALA A 36 -3.83 -10.91 -2.80
N GLU A 37 -3.17 -9.78 -3.08
CA GLU A 37 -2.76 -9.37 -4.43
C GLU A 37 -1.22 -9.40 -4.60
N HIS A 38 -0.70 -8.78 -5.65
CA HIS A 38 0.73 -8.70 -5.94
C HIS A 38 1.08 -7.44 -6.76
N ALA A 39 2.37 -7.06 -6.77
CA ALA A 39 2.83 -5.82 -7.36
C ALA A 39 2.67 -5.72 -8.89
N GLN A 40 2.66 -6.82 -9.63
CA GLN A 40 2.53 -6.78 -11.09
C GLN A 40 1.16 -6.24 -11.55
N ARG A 41 0.13 -6.26 -10.70
CA ARG A 41 -1.19 -5.66 -10.99
C ARG A 41 -1.13 -4.14 -11.20
N TYR A 42 -0.04 -3.50 -10.80
CA TYR A 42 0.19 -2.07 -10.98
C TYR A 42 0.89 -1.70 -12.29
N ASP A 43 1.05 -2.64 -13.24
CA ASP A 43 1.77 -2.41 -14.50
C ASP A 43 1.19 -1.22 -15.31
N ALA A 44 -0.13 -1.19 -15.50
CA ALA A 44 -0.78 -0.09 -16.23
C ALA A 44 -0.60 1.28 -15.53
N PHE A 45 -0.66 1.31 -14.20
CA PHE A 45 -0.38 2.49 -13.40
C PHE A 45 1.09 2.93 -13.56
N ALA A 46 2.03 1.98 -13.47
CA ALA A 46 3.46 2.22 -13.62
C ALA A 46 3.82 2.81 -14.99
N GLN A 47 3.17 2.33 -16.07
CA GLN A 47 3.36 2.91 -17.42
C GLN A 47 2.95 4.37 -17.48
N ARG A 48 1.84 4.74 -16.82
CA ARG A 48 1.38 6.14 -16.72
C ARG A 48 2.37 7.02 -15.93
N LEU A 49 2.91 6.50 -14.83
CA LEU A 49 3.96 7.15 -14.05
C LEU A 49 5.22 7.34 -14.87
N ASN A 50 5.67 6.32 -15.58
CA ASN A 50 6.88 6.38 -16.41
C ASN A 50 6.78 7.41 -17.54
N ALA A 51 5.61 7.54 -18.15
CA ALA A 51 5.34 8.57 -19.15
C ALA A 51 5.50 10.00 -18.58
N ALA A 52 5.29 10.17 -17.27
CA ALA A 52 5.50 11.45 -16.56
C ALA A 52 6.89 11.55 -15.90
N GLY A 53 7.82 10.61 -16.17
CA GLY A 53 9.16 10.62 -15.57
C GLY A 53 9.21 10.14 -14.12
N ILE A 54 8.20 9.42 -13.64
CA ILE A 54 8.18 8.86 -12.30
C ILE A 54 8.45 7.35 -12.40
N GLU A 55 9.47 6.86 -11.70
CA GLU A 55 9.74 5.43 -11.59
C GLU A 55 8.84 4.79 -10.54
N LEU A 56 8.42 3.55 -10.79
CA LEU A 56 7.79 2.70 -9.78
C LEU A 56 8.71 1.52 -9.44
N ILE A 57 8.86 1.27 -8.15
CA ILE A 57 9.53 0.09 -7.61
C ILE A 57 8.62 -0.55 -6.56
N ALA A 58 8.47 -1.87 -6.60
CA ALA A 58 7.60 -2.58 -5.67
C ALA A 58 8.17 -3.96 -5.36
N VAL A 59 7.79 -4.53 -4.23
CA VAL A 59 8.00 -5.94 -3.93
C VAL A 59 6.66 -6.65 -3.85
N ASP A 60 6.61 -7.91 -4.25
CA ASP A 60 5.58 -8.80 -3.73
C ASP A 60 5.90 -9.01 -2.25
N LEU A 61 4.97 -8.68 -1.36
CA LEU A 61 5.13 -8.90 0.07
C LEU A 61 5.26 -10.40 0.38
N ARG A 62 5.90 -10.76 1.50
CA ARG A 62 5.99 -12.16 1.91
C ARG A 62 4.64 -12.86 1.84
N GLY A 63 4.62 -14.10 1.35
CA GLY A 63 3.41 -14.88 1.15
C GLY A 63 2.48 -14.39 0.04
N HIS A 64 2.90 -13.44 -0.80
CA HIS A 64 2.12 -12.90 -1.91
C HIS A 64 2.89 -13.03 -3.23
N GLY A 65 2.15 -13.02 -4.33
CA GLY A 65 2.71 -13.02 -5.68
C GLY A 65 3.76 -14.12 -5.88
N ARG A 66 4.98 -13.70 -6.24
CA ARG A 66 6.14 -14.59 -6.47
C ARG A 66 7.12 -14.62 -5.30
N SER A 67 6.87 -13.88 -4.24
CA SER A 67 7.69 -13.89 -3.03
C SER A 67 7.53 -15.19 -2.25
N SER A 68 8.57 -15.55 -1.50
CA SER A 68 8.54 -16.70 -0.62
C SER A 68 7.67 -16.46 0.63
N GLY A 69 7.37 -17.52 1.34
CA GLY A 69 6.51 -17.52 2.52
C GLY A 69 5.21 -18.28 2.30
N GLU A 70 4.54 -18.63 3.39
CA GLU A 70 3.21 -19.23 3.36
C GLU A 70 2.19 -18.22 2.84
N ARG A 71 1.27 -18.66 1.97
CA ARG A 71 0.29 -17.77 1.33
C ARG A 71 -0.54 -17.00 2.33
N VAL A 72 -0.53 -15.65 2.19
CA VAL A 72 -1.23 -14.65 3.00
C VAL A 72 -1.05 -14.85 4.51
N TRP A 73 0.11 -15.38 4.93
CA TRP A 73 0.44 -15.66 6.31
C TRP A 73 1.52 -14.72 6.87
N ILE A 74 1.27 -14.20 8.07
CA ILE A 74 2.26 -13.54 8.93
C ILE A 74 2.04 -13.92 10.39
N ASP A 75 3.10 -14.05 11.15
CA ASP A 75 3.04 -14.25 12.59
C ASP A 75 2.84 -12.92 13.33
N ARG A 76 3.46 -11.85 12.84
CA ARG A 76 3.43 -10.51 13.42
C ARG A 76 3.33 -9.46 12.33
N PHE A 77 2.63 -8.35 12.58
CA PHE A 77 2.56 -7.24 11.62
C PHE A 77 3.95 -6.65 11.29
N ASP A 78 4.90 -6.73 12.23
CA ASP A 78 6.29 -6.34 12.02
C ASP A 78 6.99 -7.08 10.88
N ASP A 79 6.52 -8.25 10.51
CA ASP A 79 7.05 -9.01 9.37
C ASP A 79 6.89 -8.23 8.07
N TYR A 80 5.75 -7.58 7.86
CA TYR A 80 5.55 -6.68 6.71
C TYR A 80 6.38 -5.39 6.81
N LEU A 81 6.66 -4.89 8.02
CA LEU A 81 7.56 -3.73 8.16
C LEU A 81 9.01 -4.07 7.79
N LEU A 82 9.43 -5.34 7.95
CA LEU A 82 10.74 -5.80 7.46
C LEU A 82 10.78 -5.89 5.93
N ASP A 83 9.67 -6.25 5.29
CA ASP A 83 9.57 -6.23 3.83
C ASP A 83 9.62 -4.78 3.31
N ALA A 84 8.96 -3.85 4.00
CA ALA A 84 9.02 -2.43 3.70
C ALA A 84 10.44 -1.86 3.89
N ASP A 85 11.19 -2.29 4.93
CA ASP A 85 12.61 -1.90 5.12
C ASP A 85 13.43 -2.24 3.87
N VAL A 86 13.28 -3.45 3.34
CA VAL A 86 14.02 -3.91 2.15
C VAL A 86 13.61 -3.11 0.91
N LEU A 87 12.30 -2.89 0.71
CA LEU A 87 11.81 -2.11 -0.43
C LEU A 87 12.37 -0.69 -0.41
N VAL A 88 12.28 -0.01 0.73
CA VAL A 88 12.74 1.38 0.87
C VAL A 88 14.25 1.45 0.71
N GLU A 89 15.02 0.54 1.31
CA GLU A 89 16.48 0.48 1.16
C GLU A 89 16.91 0.29 -0.29
N VAL A 90 16.29 -0.64 -1.00
CA VAL A 90 16.58 -0.86 -2.43
C VAL A 90 16.14 0.34 -3.27
N ALA A 91 15.01 0.96 -2.95
CA ALA A 91 14.54 2.15 -3.65
C ALA A 91 15.47 3.34 -3.46
N GLU A 92 16.03 3.55 -2.26
CA GLU A 92 17.00 4.60 -1.97
C GLU A 92 18.35 4.34 -2.67
N THR A 93 18.90 3.14 -2.49
CA THR A 93 20.27 2.83 -2.95
C THR A 93 20.40 2.70 -4.46
N SER A 94 19.32 2.28 -5.14
CA SER A 94 19.30 2.14 -6.60
C SER A 94 18.81 3.39 -7.33
N ALA A 95 18.41 4.45 -6.63
CA ALA A 95 18.00 5.70 -7.25
C ALA A 95 19.22 6.50 -7.74
N PRO A 96 19.13 7.18 -8.89
CA PRO A 96 20.10 8.21 -9.22
C PRO A 96 20.15 9.30 -8.14
N ALA A 97 21.33 9.90 -7.95
CA ALA A 97 21.48 10.96 -6.97
C ALA A 97 20.49 12.12 -7.20
N GLY A 98 19.89 12.61 -6.13
CA GLY A 98 18.93 13.72 -6.19
C GLY A 98 17.53 13.37 -6.68
N VAL A 99 17.21 12.09 -6.92
CA VAL A 99 15.84 11.65 -7.26
C VAL A 99 15.05 11.45 -5.97
N PRO A 100 13.99 12.27 -5.73
CA PRO A 100 13.17 12.14 -4.53
C PRO A 100 12.40 10.81 -4.48
N LEU A 101 12.34 10.20 -3.29
CA LEU A 101 11.64 8.94 -3.03
C LEU A 101 10.35 9.19 -2.26
N PHE A 102 9.24 8.69 -2.79
CA PHE A 102 7.93 8.65 -2.13
C PHE A 102 7.60 7.21 -1.73
N LEU A 103 6.99 7.02 -0.56
CA LEU A 103 6.46 5.73 -0.16
C LEU A 103 4.95 5.71 -0.41
N MET A 104 4.48 4.70 -1.12
CA MET A 104 3.07 4.50 -1.43
C MET A 104 2.58 3.16 -0.87
N GLY A 105 1.36 3.13 -0.34
CA GLY A 105 0.71 1.89 0.06
C GLY A 105 -0.76 1.86 -0.34
N HIS A 106 -1.21 0.70 -0.82
CA HIS A 106 -2.61 0.43 -1.13
C HIS A 106 -3.21 -0.54 -0.10
N SER A 107 -4.42 -0.25 0.38
CA SER A 107 -5.16 -1.14 1.29
C SER A 107 -4.32 -1.55 2.52
N MET A 108 -4.04 -2.83 2.74
CA MET A 108 -3.08 -3.32 3.74
C MET A 108 -1.70 -2.66 3.59
N GLY A 109 -1.20 -2.52 2.36
CA GLY A 109 0.04 -1.81 2.08
C GLY A 109 0.04 -0.37 2.58
N GLY A 110 -1.13 0.29 2.60
CA GLY A 110 -1.32 1.62 3.17
C GLY A 110 -1.12 1.64 4.69
N THR A 111 -1.63 0.64 5.41
CA THR A 111 -1.35 0.47 6.85
C THR A 111 0.14 0.26 7.10
N ILE A 112 0.79 -0.58 6.27
CA ILE A 112 2.23 -0.85 6.35
C ILE A 112 3.03 0.43 6.10
N ALA A 113 2.73 1.16 5.02
CA ALA A 113 3.43 2.39 4.64
C ALA A 113 3.30 3.48 5.72
N ALA A 114 2.09 3.71 6.23
CA ALA A 114 1.83 4.68 7.27
C ALA A 114 2.58 4.32 8.57
N LEU A 115 2.51 3.05 8.99
CA LEU A 115 3.21 2.60 10.19
C LEU A 115 4.73 2.61 10.04
N TYR A 116 5.23 2.28 8.83
CA TYR A 116 6.64 2.39 8.50
C TYR A 116 7.14 3.83 8.66
N VAL A 117 6.40 4.81 8.12
CA VAL A 117 6.76 6.23 8.26
C VAL A 117 6.75 6.64 9.74
N ALA A 118 5.72 6.27 10.49
CA ALA A 118 5.59 6.65 11.89
C ALA A 118 6.68 6.06 12.81
N GLU A 119 7.26 4.89 12.47
CA GLU A 119 8.13 4.16 13.38
C GLU A 119 9.57 3.97 12.91
N ARG A 120 9.79 3.95 11.58
CA ARG A 120 11.08 3.52 11.01
C ARG A 120 11.72 4.54 10.07
N ALA A 121 10.93 5.49 9.53
CA ALA A 121 11.43 6.40 8.51
C ALA A 121 12.28 7.57 9.04
N ALA A 122 12.50 7.71 10.34
CA ALA A 122 13.28 8.82 10.92
C ALA A 122 14.70 8.99 10.33
N LYS A 123 15.28 7.91 9.81
CA LYS A 123 16.61 7.90 9.17
C LYS A 123 16.54 7.82 7.63
N ARG A 124 15.33 7.85 7.05
CA ARG A 124 15.10 7.72 5.61
C ARG A 124 14.76 9.08 5.00
N LYS A 125 15.21 9.31 3.78
CA LYS A 125 14.95 10.57 3.05
C LYS A 125 13.69 10.44 2.17
N LEU A 126 12.53 10.21 2.80
CA LEU A 126 11.27 10.15 2.07
C LEU A 126 10.77 11.58 1.77
N ALA A 127 10.36 11.80 0.52
CA ALA A 127 9.81 13.07 0.04
C ALA A 127 8.32 13.22 0.35
N GLY A 128 7.63 12.11 0.61
CA GLY A 128 6.21 12.10 0.97
C GLY A 128 5.65 10.68 1.12
N LEU A 129 4.44 10.62 1.67
CA LEU A 129 3.65 9.42 1.86
C LEU A 129 2.39 9.48 0.99
N ILE A 130 2.08 8.40 0.28
CA ILE A 130 0.90 8.27 -0.58
C ILE A 130 0.07 7.09 -0.09
N LEU A 131 -1.20 7.30 0.21
CA LEU A 131 -2.12 6.28 0.70
C LEU A 131 -3.31 6.11 -0.24
N SER A 132 -3.48 4.90 -0.75
CA SER A 132 -4.54 4.48 -1.67
C SER A 132 -5.50 3.56 -0.95
N SER A 133 -6.74 3.98 -0.71
CA SER A 133 -7.79 3.18 -0.04
C SER A 133 -7.25 2.39 1.15
N ALA A 134 -6.44 3.07 1.98
CA ALA A 134 -5.64 2.42 3.03
C ALA A 134 -6.52 1.81 4.13
N ALA A 135 -6.17 0.61 4.58
CA ALA A 135 -6.85 -0.10 5.65
C ALA A 135 -6.47 0.49 7.04
N LEU A 136 -7.02 1.68 7.35
CA LEU A 136 -6.68 2.45 8.55
C LEU A 136 -7.67 2.25 9.69
N LYS A 137 -8.91 1.84 9.35
CA LYS A 137 -9.96 1.47 10.30
C LYS A 137 -10.63 0.18 9.89
N PRO A 138 -11.13 -0.62 10.85
CA PRO A 138 -12.07 -1.69 10.54
C PRO A 138 -13.32 -1.13 9.88
N GLY A 139 -13.97 -1.93 9.03
CA GLY A 139 -15.24 -1.53 8.39
C GLY A 139 -16.28 -1.11 9.43
N ARG A 140 -17.07 -0.09 9.10
CA ARG A 140 -18.08 0.53 9.97
C ARG A 140 -19.10 -0.48 10.50
N ASP A 141 -19.46 -1.45 9.66
CA ASP A 141 -20.48 -2.46 9.96
C ASP A 141 -19.96 -3.66 10.79
N VAL A 142 -18.64 -3.65 11.15
CA VAL A 142 -18.03 -4.72 11.94
C VAL A 142 -18.15 -4.40 13.43
N PRO A 143 -19.02 -5.09 14.20
CA PRO A 143 -19.18 -4.82 15.63
C PRO A 143 -17.90 -5.09 16.42
N ARG A 144 -17.67 -4.32 17.48
CA ARG A 144 -16.47 -4.44 18.33
C ARG A 144 -16.26 -5.84 18.89
N TRP A 145 -17.35 -6.55 19.20
CA TRP A 145 -17.26 -7.92 19.71
C TRP A 145 -16.73 -8.91 18.65
N GLN A 146 -17.06 -8.69 17.36
CA GLN A 146 -16.51 -9.51 16.28
C GLN A 146 -15.01 -9.26 16.10
N LEU A 147 -14.56 -8.00 16.23
CA LEU A 147 -13.13 -7.68 16.20
C LEU A 147 -12.38 -8.33 17.36
N ALA A 148 -12.96 -8.33 18.57
CA ALA A 148 -12.40 -9.00 19.73
C ALA A 148 -12.36 -10.52 19.53
N LEU A 149 -13.43 -11.11 19.04
CA LEU A 149 -13.50 -12.54 18.70
C LEU A 149 -12.48 -12.93 17.64
N GLY A 150 -12.33 -12.11 16.59
CA GLY A 150 -11.30 -12.31 15.55
C GLY A 150 -9.88 -12.34 16.12
N LYS A 151 -9.56 -11.47 17.07
CA LYS A 151 -8.27 -11.48 17.78
C LYS A 151 -8.08 -12.76 18.59
N ILE A 152 -9.11 -13.23 19.29
CA ILE A 152 -9.07 -14.48 20.08
C ILE A 152 -8.89 -15.68 19.15
N ILE A 153 -9.67 -15.78 18.09
CA ILE A 153 -9.55 -16.88 17.11
C ILE A 153 -8.16 -16.86 16.48
N GLY A 154 -7.66 -15.68 16.10
CA GLY A 154 -6.31 -15.51 15.55
C GLY A 154 -5.19 -15.94 16.51
N ALA A 155 -5.43 -15.92 17.81
CA ALA A 155 -4.49 -16.42 18.83
C ALA A 155 -4.60 -17.94 19.04
N ILE A 156 -5.83 -18.49 19.13
CA ILE A 156 -6.08 -19.89 19.53
C ILE A 156 -6.12 -20.83 18.33
N ARG A 157 -6.70 -20.39 17.21
CA ARG A 157 -6.79 -21.11 15.94
C ARG A 157 -6.28 -20.26 14.78
N PRO A 158 -4.97 -19.99 14.71
CA PRO A 158 -4.39 -18.99 13.82
C PRO A 158 -4.67 -19.26 12.34
N ARG A 159 -4.81 -20.52 11.92
CA ARG A 159 -5.10 -20.93 10.53
C ARG A 159 -6.60 -21.01 10.20
N PHE A 160 -7.48 -20.65 11.16
CA PHE A 160 -8.92 -20.66 10.89
C PHE A 160 -9.25 -19.73 9.70
N PRO A 161 -10.02 -20.16 8.70
CA PRO A 161 -10.40 -19.36 7.56
C PRO A 161 -11.40 -18.26 8.00
N ALA A 162 -10.93 -17.01 8.07
CA ALA A 162 -11.68 -15.95 8.74
C ALA A 162 -12.25 -14.88 7.81
N LEU A 163 -11.62 -14.62 6.66
CA LEU A 163 -11.99 -13.53 5.78
C LEU A 163 -11.77 -13.94 4.33
N THR A 164 -12.72 -13.64 3.46
CA THR A 164 -12.57 -13.71 2.00
C THR A 164 -12.75 -12.32 1.39
N ILE A 165 -12.00 -12.02 0.35
CA ILE A 165 -12.13 -10.78 -0.40
C ILE A 165 -12.99 -11.07 -1.64
N ASP A 166 -14.17 -10.46 -1.75
CA ASP A 166 -14.99 -10.57 -2.95
C ASP A 166 -14.42 -9.65 -4.05
N PRO A 167 -13.95 -10.20 -5.18
CA PRO A 167 -13.42 -9.41 -6.28
C PRO A 167 -14.43 -8.39 -6.85
N ALA A 168 -15.73 -8.61 -6.70
CA ALA A 168 -16.77 -7.68 -7.14
C ALA A 168 -16.75 -6.33 -6.39
N LEU A 169 -16.11 -6.28 -5.20
CA LEU A 169 -15.98 -5.07 -4.40
C LEU A 169 -14.71 -4.26 -4.73
N LEU A 170 -13.84 -4.77 -5.60
CA LEU A 170 -12.58 -4.11 -5.95
C LEU A 170 -12.79 -2.91 -6.87
N SER A 171 -13.61 -3.08 -7.91
CA SER A 171 -13.79 -2.05 -8.95
C SER A 171 -15.17 -2.17 -9.62
N ARG A 172 -15.70 -1.04 -10.08
CA ARG A 172 -16.88 -0.97 -10.94
C ARG A 172 -16.60 -1.44 -12.38
N ALA A 173 -15.31 -1.49 -12.77
CA ALA A 173 -14.90 -1.96 -14.09
C ALA A 173 -14.87 -3.50 -14.12
N SER A 174 -15.85 -4.12 -14.79
CA SER A 174 -15.99 -5.58 -14.87
C SER A 174 -14.75 -6.30 -15.38
N GLY A 175 -14.02 -5.71 -16.33
CA GLY A 175 -12.75 -6.26 -16.84
C GLY A 175 -11.65 -6.38 -15.76
N VAL A 176 -11.61 -5.46 -14.80
CA VAL A 176 -10.67 -5.51 -13.66
C VAL A 176 -11.03 -6.65 -12.72
N VAL A 177 -12.34 -6.80 -12.41
CA VAL A 177 -12.86 -7.88 -11.58
C VAL A 177 -12.55 -9.25 -12.21
N GLU A 178 -12.79 -9.39 -13.51
CA GLU A 178 -12.55 -10.64 -14.22
C GLU A 178 -11.05 -10.96 -14.34
N ALA A 179 -10.20 -9.95 -14.58
CA ALA A 179 -8.75 -10.12 -14.57
C ALA A 179 -8.25 -10.59 -13.19
N ASN A 180 -8.79 -10.00 -12.10
CA ASN A 180 -8.46 -10.44 -10.75
C ASN A 180 -8.84 -11.90 -10.52
N ARG A 181 -10.06 -12.31 -10.89
CA ARG A 181 -10.54 -13.71 -10.72
C ARG A 181 -9.70 -14.75 -11.44
N ARG A 182 -9.10 -14.38 -12.57
CA ARG A 182 -8.28 -15.28 -13.40
C ARG A 182 -6.79 -15.25 -13.04
N ASP A 183 -6.38 -14.34 -12.21
CA ASP A 183 -4.97 -14.17 -11.88
C ASP A 183 -4.49 -15.26 -10.90
N PRO A 184 -3.59 -16.17 -11.32
CA PRO A 184 -3.13 -17.25 -10.46
C PRO A 184 -2.21 -16.80 -9.32
N LEU A 185 -1.74 -15.55 -9.33
CA LEU A 185 -0.91 -14.98 -8.28
C LEU A 185 -1.74 -14.27 -7.21
N VAL A 186 -3.03 -14.00 -7.48
CA VAL A 186 -3.99 -13.52 -6.50
C VAL A 186 -4.46 -14.68 -5.63
N HIS A 187 -4.54 -14.45 -4.33
CA HIS A 187 -5.06 -15.45 -3.39
C HIS A 187 -6.58 -15.28 -3.26
N HIS A 188 -7.34 -16.30 -3.70
CA HIS A 188 -8.81 -16.28 -3.69
C HIS A 188 -9.43 -17.03 -2.53
N ASP A 189 -8.63 -17.83 -1.83
CA ASP A 189 -9.11 -18.59 -0.66
C ASP A 189 -9.23 -17.68 0.59
N ALA A 190 -9.75 -18.26 1.65
CA ALA A 190 -9.92 -17.53 2.90
C ALA A 190 -8.59 -17.14 3.55
N ILE A 191 -8.51 -15.90 3.99
CA ILE A 191 -7.39 -15.34 4.74
C ILE A 191 -7.39 -15.95 6.15
N PRO A 192 -6.22 -16.42 6.66
CA PRO A 192 -6.09 -16.94 8.01
C PRO A 192 -6.45 -15.92 9.09
N ALA A 193 -7.11 -16.35 10.15
CA ALA A 193 -7.50 -15.51 11.29
C ALA A 193 -6.31 -14.77 11.92
N ARG A 194 -5.12 -15.39 11.94
CA ARG A 194 -3.89 -14.76 12.41
C ARG A 194 -3.57 -13.51 11.60
N THR A 195 -3.57 -13.61 10.29
CA THR A 195 -3.25 -12.47 9.40
C THR A 195 -4.27 -11.36 9.55
N GLY A 196 -5.57 -11.68 9.61
CA GLY A 196 -6.62 -10.70 9.90
C GLY A 196 -6.44 -10.00 11.25
N ALA A 197 -6.12 -10.76 12.30
CA ALA A 197 -5.83 -10.21 13.62
C ALA A 197 -4.60 -9.31 13.65
N GLN A 198 -3.54 -9.65 12.88
CA GLN A 198 -2.35 -8.82 12.76
C GLN A 198 -2.62 -7.53 11.97
N LEU A 199 -3.46 -7.57 10.94
CA LEU A 199 -3.90 -6.37 10.24
C LEU A 199 -4.66 -5.43 11.19
N LEU A 200 -5.60 -5.94 11.98
CA LEU A 200 -6.28 -5.16 13.02
C LEU A 200 -5.31 -4.57 14.07
N ALA A 201 -4.27 -5.32 14.43
CA ALA A 201 -3.23 -4.79 15.31
C ALA A 201 -2.43 -3.66 14.66
N GLY A 202 -2.10 -3.78 13.37
CA GLY A 202 -1.48 -2.71 12.58
C GLY A 202 -2.34 -1.44 12.51
N MET A 203 -3.64 -1.58 12.25
CA MET A 203 -4.60 -0.45 12.25
C MET A 203 -4.65 0.24 13.62
N THR A 204 -4.75 -0.52 14.70
CA THR A 204 -4.75 0.04 16.07
C THR A 204 -3.45 0.76 16.40
N ARG A 205 -2.32 0.19 15.95
CA ARG A 205 -0.99 0.74 16.19
C ARG A 205 -0.76 2.05 15.43
N ILE A 206 -1.19 2.14 14.17
CA ILE A 206 -1.07 3.38 13.39
C ILE A 206 -2.04 4.46 13.87
N GLU A 207 -3.23 4.11 14.32
CA GLU A 207 -4.15 5.06 14.92
C GLU A 207 -3.52 5.81 16.10
N ALA A 208 -2.78 5.10 16.95
CA ALA A 208 -2.07 5.68 18.09
C ALA A 208 -0.86 6.54 17.70
N LYS A 209 -0.33 6.38 16.48
CA LYS A 209 0.92 7.03 16.04
C LYS A 209 0.76 8.03 14.89
N ARG A 210 -0.42 8.16 14.31
CA ARG A 210 -0.67 9.00 13.12
C ARG A 210 -0.24 10.45 13.29
N ALA A 211 -0.32 11.00 14.52
CA ALA A 211 0.13 12.35 14.83
C ALA A 211 1.66 12.55 14.69
N SER A 212 2.46 11.48 14.61
CA SER A 212 3.91 11.61 14.36
C SER A 212 4.26 11.76 12.89
N ILE A 213 3.30 11.63 11.98
CA ILE A 213 3.51 11.74 10.54
C ILE A 213 3.46 13.22 10.15
N ALA A 214 4.61 13.77 9.78
CA ALA A 214 4.78 15.16 9.35
C ALA A 214 5.22 15.31 7.88
N LEU A 215 5.43 14.18 7.17
CA LEU A 215 5.79 14.20 5.75
C LEU A 215 4.64 14.78 4.90
N PRO A 216 4.95 15.37 3.71
CA PRO A 216 3.95 15.62 2.69
C PRO A 216 3.08 14.37 2.46
N LEU A 217 1.76 14.54 2.49
CA LEU A 217 0.81 13.44 2.51
C LEU A 217 -0.22 13.56 1.38
N PHE A 218 -0.37 12.50 0.59
CA PHE A 218 -1.46 12.37 -0.38
C PHE A 218 -2.30 11.14 -0.04
N VAL A 219 -3.57 11.37 0.28
CA VAL A 219 -4.52 10.30 0.60
C VAL A 219 -5.64 10.33 -0.43
N PHE A 220 -5.99 9.19 -0.99
CA PHE A 220 -7.16 9.05 -1.85
C PHE A 220 -7.94 7.77 -1.55
N HIS A 221 -9.28 7.86 -1.66
CA HIS A 221 -10.18 6.78 -1.28
C HIS A 221 -11.49 6.85 -2.07
N GLY A 222 -12.05 5.71 -2.45
CA GLY A 222 -13.37 5.61 -3.05
C GLY A 222 -14.47 5.72 -2.00
N THR A 223 -15.48 6.58 -2.19
CA THR A 223 -16.54 6.77 -1.18
C THR A 223 -17.50 5.58 -1.07
N ALA A 224 -17.54 4.70 -2.09
CA ALA A 224 -18.33 3.47 -2.09
C ALA A 224 -17.49 2.21 -1.80
N ASP A 225 -16.28 2.37 -1.27
CA ASP A 225 -15.43 1.26 -0.82
C ASP A 225 -16.13 0.50 0.31
N LYS A 226 -16.23 -0.84 0.15
CA LYS A 226 -16.81 -1.76 1.13
C LYS A 226 -15.78 -2.70 1.75
N LEU A 227 -14.52 -2.62 1.31
CA LEU A 227 -13.42 -3.44 1.85
C LEU A 227 -12.65 -2.71 2.94
N THR A 228 -12.46 -1.40 2.77
CA THR A 228 -11.85 -0.53 3.79
C THR A 228 -12.74 0.69 4.05
N GLU A 229 -12.68 1.23 5.27
CA GLU A 229 -13.54 2.31 5.70
C GLU A 229 -13.04 3.67 5.17
N PRO A 230 -13.78 4.38 4.29
CA PRO A 230 -13.37 5.67 3.74
C PRO A 230 -13.17 6.77 4.80
N ASP A 231 -13.96 6.76 5.88
CA ASP A 231 -13.77 7.71 7.00
C ASP A 231 -12.46 7.46 7.74
N GLY A 232 -11.89 6.26 7.63
CA GLY A 232 -10.54 5.99 8.14
C GLY A 232 -9.48 6.87 7.48
N SER A 233 -9.59 7.12 6.18
CA SER A 233 -8.71 8.02 5.45
C SER A 233 -8.91 9.49 5.83
N ARG A 234 -10.15 9.94 6.03
CA ARG A 234 -10.48 11.31 6.51
C ARG A 234 -9.90 11.57 7.89
N ASP A 235 -10.18 10.66 8.83
CA ASP A 235 -9.74 10.79 10.22
C ASP A 235 -8.21 10.67 10.36
N PHE A 236 -7.59 9.88 9.49
CA PHE A 236 -6.14 9.75 9.46
C PHE A 236 -5.49 11.04 9.00
N GLU A 237 -5.90 11.57 7.84
CA GLU A 237 -5.37 12.80 7.27
C GLU A 237 -5.50 13.96 8.26
N ALA A 238 -6.69 14.16 8.83
CA ALA A 238 -6.98 15.23 9.78
C ALA A 238 -6.17 15.14 11.09
N ALA A 239 -5.68 13.95 11.46
CA ALA A 239 -4.96 13.73 12.72
C ALA A 239 -3.43 13.62 12.55
N THR A 240 -2.89 13.73 11.34
CA THR A 240 -1.44 13.82 11.12
C THR A 240 -0.92 15.21 11.45
N SER A 241 0.40 15.32 11.67
CA SER A 241 1.09 16.62 11.80
C SER A 241 1.61 17.14 10.46
N SER A 242 1.17 16.58 9.34
CA SER A 242 1.55 17.07 8.03
C SER A 242 0.97 18.47 7.79
N THR A 243 1.82 19.41 7.43
CA THR A 243 1.41 20.78 7.02
C THR A 243 1.19 20.88 5.51
N ASP A 244 1.41 19.78 4.78
CA ASP A 244 1.27 19.65 3.34
C ASP A 244 0.50 18.37 3.03
N SER A 245 -0.80 18.35 3.33
CA SER A 245 -1.68 17.22 3.08
C SER A 245 -2.68 17.49 1.96
N THR A 246 -3.02 16.45 1.23
CA THR A 246 -4.06 16.44 0.20
C THR A 246 -4.91 15.20 0.35
N LEU A 247 -6.21 15.39 0.58
CA LEU A 247 -7.21 14.31 0.62
C LEU A 247 -8.10 14.38 -0.62
N LEU A 248 -8.11 13.30 -1.41
CA LEU A 248 -8.97 13.16 -2.59
C LEU A 248 -9.98 12.03 -2.38
N MET A 249 -11.23 12.38 -2.11
CA MET A 249 -12.34 11.42 -2.08
C MET A 249 -12.95 11.30 -3.46
N LEU A 250 -13.07 10.05 -3.95
CA LEU A 250 -13.59 9.72 -5.28
C LEU A 250 -15.02 9.21 -5.13
N GLU A 251 -15.97 10.06 -5.47
CA GLU A 251 -17.40 9.78 -5.29
C GLU A 251 -17.84 8.56 -6.08
N GLY A 252 -18.46 7.60 -5.39
CA GLY A 252 -18.97 6.36 -5.97
C GLY A 252 -17.89 5.35 -6.37
N SER A 253 -16.60 5.67 -6.29
CA SER A 253 -15.52 4.73 -6.60
C SER A 253 -15.41 3.64 -5.53
N PHE A 254 -15.03 2.44 -5.98
CA PHE A 254 -14.79 1.27 -5.14
C PHE A 254 -13.35 1.25 -4.60
N HIS A 255 -12.91 0.09 -4.13
CA HIS A 255 -11.64 -0.08 -3.40
C HIS A 255 -10.38 0.25 -4.25
N GLU A 256 -10.29 -0.30 -5.46
CA GLU A 256 -9.13 -0.12 -6.34
C GLU A 256 -9.28 1.13 -7.22
N THR A 257 -9.24 2.31 -6.64
CA THR A 257 -9.43 3.58 -7.36
C THR A 257 -8.47 3.80 -8.53
N LEU A 258 -7.27 3.19 -8.51
CA LEU A 258 -6.30 3.20 -9.62
C LEU A 258 -6.72 2.31 -10.79
N ASN A 259 -7.68 1.42 -10.59
CA ASN A 259 -8.22 0.48 -11.56
C ASN A 259 -9.73 0.68 -11.80
N ASP A 260 -10.35 1.67 -11.15
CA ASP A 260 -11.77 1.96 -11.28
C ASP A 260 -12.05 2.95 -12.43
N LEU A 261 -13.30 3.30 -12.62
CA LEU A 261 -13.75 4.19 -13.71
C LEU A 261 -13.14 5.59 -13.61
N ASP A 262 -12.82 6.05 -12.41
CA ASP A 262 -12.21 7.37 -12.15
C ASP A 262 -10.67 7.36 -12.12
N ARG A 263 -10.04 6.25 -12.52
CA ARG A 263 -8.57 6.08 -12.48
C ARG A 263 -7.78 7.22 -13.13
N ASP A 264 -8.28 7.79 -14.22
CA ASP A 264 -7.57 8.86 -14.93
C ASP A 264 -7.48 10.14 -14.10
N ARG A 265 -8.51 10.43 -13.31
CA ARG A 265 -8.55 11.58 -12.41
C ARG A 265 -7.55 11.42 -11.27
N VAL A 266 -7.57 10.27 -10.59
CA VAL A 266 -6.68 10.04 -9.45
C VAL A 266 -5.23 9.91 -9.87
N ILE A 267 -4.92 9.23 -11.00
CA ILE A 267 -3.55 9.09 -11.49
C ILE A 267 -2.98 10.45 -11.88
N ARG A 268 -3.72 11.32 -12.57
CA ARG A 268 -3.28 12.69 -12.87
C ARG A 268 -2.98 13.47 -11.59
N ALA A 269 -3.91 13.49 -10.65
CA ALA A 269 -3.72 14.21 -9.39
C ALA A 269 -2.49 13.71 -8.61
N LEU A 270 -2.24 12.39 -8.60
CA LEU A 270 -1.07 11.79 -7.96
C LEU A 270 0.24 12.19 -8.68
N ILE A 271 0.26 12.16 -10.02
CA ILE A 271 1.42 12.59 -10.82
C ILE A 271 1.75 14.05 -10.54
N ASP A 272 0.76 14.94 -10.65
CA ASP A 272 0.93 16.37 -10.40
C ASP A 272 1.42 16.65 -8.99
N TRP A 273 0.79 16.00 -7.98
CA TRP A 273 1.19 16.10 -6.58
C TRP A 273 2.65 15.68 -6.36
N THR A 274 3.05 14.56 -6.95
CA THR A 274 4.41 14.00 -6.83
C THR A 274 5.45 14.91 -7.49
N LEU A 275 5.19 15.40 -8.72
CA LEU A 275 6.15 16.22 -9.47
C LEU A 275 6.34 17.60 -8.85
N VAL A 276 5.30 18.22 -8.30
CA VAL A 276 5.42 19.50 -7.58
C VAL A 276 6.40 19.35 -6.40
N ARG A 277 6.25 18.30 -5.60
CA ARG A 277 7.10 18.07 -4.42
C ARG A 277 8.51 17.60 -4.77
N ALA A 278 8.65 16.84 -5.85
CA ALA A 278 9.95 16.46 -6.38
C ALA A 278 10.76 17.69 -6.82
N ASN A 279 10.14 18.66 -7.48
CA ASN A 279 10.79 19.91 -7.88
C ASN A 279 11.18 20.77 -6.67
N LEU A 280 10.31 20.91 -5.67
CA LEU A 280 10.61 21.64 -4.44
C LEU A 280 11.80 21.03 -3.67
N GLN A 281 11.93 19.73 -3.64
CA GLN A 281 13.03 19.06 -2.97
C GLN A 281 14.36 19.23 -3.72
N ARG A 282 14.34 19.17 -5.05
CA ARG A 282 15.52 19.43 -5.90
C ARG A 282 16.04 20.87 -5.78
N SER A 283 15.14 21.84 -5.63
CA SER A 283 15.52 23.26 -5.48
C SER A 283 16.19 23.57 -4.13
N ARG A 284 16.13 22.64 -3.17
CA ARG A 284 16.72 22.77 -1.83
C ARG A 284 18.06 22.04 -1.66
N MET A 285 18.47 21.27 -2.69
CA MET A 285 19.76 20.57 -2.74
C MET A 285 20.80 21.37 -3.51
#